data_18e8981211d29fb74001a7b30bc28d9a
#
_entry.id   18e8981211d29fb74001a7b30bc28d9a
#
_cell.length_a   1.000
_cell.length_b   1.000
_cell.length_c   1.000
_cell.angle_alpha   90.00
_cell.angle_beta   90.00
_cell.angle_gamma   90.00
#
_symmetry.space_group_name_H-M   'P 1'
#
loop_
_entity.id
_entity.type
_entity.pdbx_description
1 polymer ?
#
loop_
_entity_poly.entity_id
_entity_poly.type
_entity_poly.pdbx_seq_one_letter_code
_entity_poly.pdbx_strand_id
1 'polypeptide(L)'
;MPPGPRVPKALQGIAFAFARRRTIQQMVRRYGDIFTLNLPVYSRTVVVANPQLAKQVFTTSPDELGNIYPNLSRFFGSGSVFALDGDDHRQRRRLLAPPFHGKSIKNYEDIIEEETLREIASWPEGQAFPTLPSTMRITLNAILRAVFGAEGAELDQLRRIIPPWVTLGSRLAQLPKPTRTYGRYSPWGRLVEWRRQYDLIVDKLVENERADPRLDERADVLALMLRSTYEDGTAMSRKDIGDELLTLLAAGHETTAATLAWAFERLSRHPDVLAALVAEAETDDNELRQATILEVQRNRTVIDLAGRHVYAPVYRLGDWVLPRGYSIIVSIAQMHANADAFPDPDRFDPQRFIGSKPSSFAWIPFGGGARRCVGAVFANTEMDVVLRTVLRHFMIQTTAAPGENWHSRGVAFTPKDGGRIVVHRR
;
A
#
# COMPACT_ATOMS: atom_id res chain seq x y z
N MET A 1 -1.37 29.39 -12.58
CA MET A 1 -1.25 28.61 -11.33
C MET A 1 -2.62 28.37 -10.75
N PRO A 2 -2.96 27.14 -10.34
CA PRO A 2 -4.21 26.86 -9.65
C PRO A 2 -4.35 27.68 -8.36
N PRO A 3 -5.58 28.06 -7.96
CA PRO A 3 -5.82 28.81 -6.74
C PRO A 3 -5.45 28.01 -5.50
N GLY A 4 -5.32 28.68 -4.35
CA GLY A 4 -5.02 28.01 -3.08
C GLY A 4 -5.15 28.90 -1.86
N PRO A 5 -5.08 28.34 -0.64
CA PRO A 5 -5.26 29.10 0.59
C PRO A 5 -4.10 30.07 0.83
N ARG A 6 -4.45 31.29 1.23
CA ARG A 6 -3.51 32.34 1.65
C ARG A 6 -3.13 32.22 3.14
N VAL A 7 -2.87 30.98 3.58
CA VAL A 7 -2.54 30.65 4.98
C VAL A 7 -1.04 30.38 5.07
N PRO A 8 -0.38 30.71 6.19
CA PRO A 8 1.06 30.42 6.37
C PRO A 8 1.40 28.95 6.10
N LYS A 9 2.57 28.74 5.48
CA LYS A 9 3.08 27.41 5.09
C LYS A 9 3.08 26.40 6.23
N ALA A 10 3.45 26.83 7.45
CA ALA A 10 3.47 25.97 8.63
C ALA A 10 2.07 25.45 8.98
N LEU A 11 1.03 26.29 8.94
CA LEU A 11 -0.35 25.89 9.22
C LEU A 11 -0.89 24.94 8.17
N GLN A 12 -0.57 25.15 6.88
CA GLN A 12 -0.93 24.21 5.82
C GLN A 12 -0.25 22.85 6.06
N GLY A 13 1.02 22.85 6.46
CA GLY A 13 1.77 21.64 6.81
C GLY A 13 1.17 20.88 7.98
N ILE A 14 0.79 21.57 9.04
CA ILE A 14 0.12 20.97 10.22
C ILE A 14 -1.21 20.36 9.83
N ALA A 15 -2.06 21.11 9.12
CA ALA A 15 -3.36 20.62 8.65
C ALA A 15 -3.22 19.38 7.75
N PHE A 16 -2.23 19.39 6.85
CA PHE A 16 -1.93 18.27 5.97
C PHE A 16 -1.39 17.04 6.73
N ALA A 17 -0.52 17.23 7.71
CA ALA A 17 0.06 16.14 8.48
C ALA A 17 -0.96 15.44 9.40
N PHE A 18 -1.83 16.20 10.07
CA PHE A 18 -2.75 15.67 11.09
C PHE A 18 -4.19 15.46 10.64
N ALA A 19 -4.64 16.19 9.59
CA ALA A 19 -6.01 16.16 9.10
C ALA A 19 -6.11 16.11 7.57
N ARG A 20 -5.16 15.44 6.90
CA ARG A 20 -4.97 15.44 5.44
C ARG A 20 -6.26 15.24 4.65
N ARG A 21 -7.03 14.18 4.94
CA ARG A 21 -8.27 13.88 4.22
C ARG A 21 -9.30 15.02 4.33
N ARG A 22 -9.53 15.52 5.54
CA ARG A 22 -10.45 16.64 5.78
C ARG A 22 -9.97 17.93 5.12
N THR A 23 -8.66 18.20 5.21
CA THR A 23 -8.05 19.39 4.57
C THR A 23 -8.24 19.35 3.06
N ILE A 24 -7.91 18.25 2.40
CA ILE A 24 -8.08 18.12 0.94
C ILE A 24 -9.56 18.24 0.58
N GLN A 25 -10.47 17.57 1.28
CA GLN A 25 -11.91 17.65 1.03
C GLN A 25 -12.46 19.08 1.16
N GLN A 26 -12.02 19.84 2.17
CA GLN A 26 -12.40 21.24 2.33
C GLN A 26 -11.84 22.12 1.20
N MET A 27 -10.60 21.84 0.76
CA MET A 27 -9.99 22.59 -0.34
C MET A 27 -10.69 22.30 -1.67
N VAL A 28 -11.08 21.05 -1.95
CA VAL A 28 -11.88 20.69 -3.13
C VAL A 28 -13.21 21.44 -3.13
N ARG A 29 -13.93 21.48 -2.00
CA ARG A 29 -15.20 22.23 -1.89
C ARG A 29 -15.02 23.73 -2.13
N ARG A 30 -13.87 24.29 -1.81
CA ARG A 30 -13.61 25.74 -1.89
C ARG A 30 -13.01 26.19 -3.21
N TYR A 31 -12.14 25.40 -3.79
CA TYR A 31 -11.31 25.77 -4.94
C TYR A 31 -11.55 24.89 -6.18
N GLY A 32 -12.39 23.85 -6.07
CA GLY A 32 -12.62 22.87 -7.13
C GLY A 32 -11.55 21.77 -7.19
N ASP A 33 -11.53 21.04 -8.28
CA ASP A 33 -10.79 19.79 -8.47
C ASP A 33 -9.28 19.95 -8.63
N ILE A 34 -8.78 21.18 -8.72
CA ILE A 34 -7.37 21.47 -8.81
C ILE A 34 -7.04 22.74 -8.01
N PHE A 35 -6.10 22.61 -7.08
CA PHE A 35 -5.67 23.73 -6.23
C PHE A 35 -4.22 23.56 -5.79
N THR A 36 -3.62 24.63 -5.26
CA THR A 36 -2.22 24.65 -4.80
C THR A 36 -2.15 24.76 -3.28
N LEU A 37 -1.38 23.84 -2.67
CA LEU A 37 -0.94 23.95 -1.28
C LEU A 37 0.54 24.32 -1.23
N ASN A 38 0.95 24.98 -0.14
CA ASN A 38 2.33 25.26 0.14
C ASN A 38 2.79 24.44 1.35
N LEU A 39 3.38 23.27 1.08
CA LEU A 39 3.72 22.28 2.10
C LEU A 39 5.18 22.36 2.50
N PRO A 40 5.54 22.29 3.81
CA PRO A 40 6.94 22.35 4.25
C PRO A 40 7.84 21.29 3.62
N VAL A 41 7.32 20.08 3.41
CA VAL A 41 8.08 18.93 2.92
C VAL A 41 8.10 18.88 1.38
N TYR A 42 6.97 19.21 0.72
CA TYR A 42 6.82 19.08 -0.73
C TYR A 42 6.83 20.41 -1.48
N SER A 43 7.14 21.53 -0.81
CA SER A 43 7.13 22.87 -1.39
C SER A 43 5.76 23.25 -1.97
N ARG A 44 5.72 23.91 -3.13
CA ARG A 44 4.48 24.21 -3.83
C ARG A 44 3.93 22.93 -4.47
N THR A 45 2.76 22.53 -4.03
CA THR A 45 2.13 21.25 -4.36
C THR A 45 0.78 21.49 -4.98
N VAL A 46 0.59 21.08 -6.23
CA VAL A 46 -0.70 21.08 -6.89
C VAL A 46 -1.44 19.79 -6.55
N VAL A 47 -2.60 19.91 -5.98
CA VAL A 47 -3.49 18.77 -5.68
C VAL A 47 -4.51 18.61 -6.80
N VAL A 48 -4.66 17.38 -7.29
CA VAL A 48 -5.56 16.99 -8.37
C VAL A 48 -6.62 16.05 -7.81
N ALA A 49 -7.90 16.38 -8.03
CA ALA A 49 -9.07 15.62 -7.61
C ALA A 49 -10.00 15.28 -8.78
N ASN A 50 -9.51 15.30 -10.01
CA ASN A 50 -10.25 15.10 -11.25
C ASN A 50 -9.66 13.94 -12.06
N PRO A 51 -10.47 12.95 -12.53
CA PRO A 51 -9.98 11.79 -13.27
C PRO A 51 -9.25 12.11 -14.58
N GLN A 52 -9.68 13.15 -15.33
CA GLN A 52 -9.05 13.55 -16.59
C GLN A 52 -7.66 14.12 -16.35
N LEU A 53 -7.51 14.98 -15.32
CA LEU A 53 -6.21 15.51 -14.92
C LEU A 53 -5.32 14.42 -14.31
N ALA A 54 -5.89 13.48 -13.55
CA ALA A 54 -5.17 12.31 -13.05
C ALA A 54 -4.64 11.44 -14.20
N LYS A 55 -5.47 11.21 -15.24
CA LYS A 55 -5.02 10.53 -16.47
C LYS A 55 -3.83 11.22 -17.07
N GLN A 56 -3.89 12.54 -17.27
CA GLN A 56 -2.76 13.31 -17.81
C GLN A 56 -1.50 13.13 -16.98
N VAL A 57 -1.59 13.25 -15.64
CA VAL A 57 -0.44 13.05 -14.72
C VAL A 57 0.15 11.65 -14.84
N PHE A 58 -0.67 10.61 -14.95
CA PHE A 58 -0.22 9.22 -14.95
C PHE A 58 0.28 8.74 -16.31
N THR A 59 -0.12 9.38 -17.40
CA THR A 59 0.32 9.03 -18.77
C THR A 59 1.48 9.88 -19.27
N THR A 60 1.86 10.94 -18.54
CA THR A 60 3.01 11.78 -18.88
C THR A 60 4.33 11.02 -18.74
N SER A 61 5.27 11.33 -19.62
CA SER A 61 6.63 10.75 -19.59
C SER A 61 7.31 10.97 -18.23
N PRO A 62 8.06 9.98 -17.72
CA PRO A 62 8.89 10.14 -16.53
C PRO A 62 9.94 11.27 -16.64
N ASP A 63 10.35 11.66 -17.85
CA ASP A 63 11.28 12.75 -18.09
C ASP A 63 10.66 14.13 -17.80
N GLU A 64 9.33 14.23 -17.91
CA GLU A 64 8.59 15.46 -17.60
C GLU A 64 8.05 15.45 -16.17
N LEU A 65 7.49 14.29 -15.74
CA LEU A 65 6.95 14.08 -14.40
C LEU A 65 7.61 12.86 -13.74
N GLY A 66 8.64 13.14 -12.96
CA GLY A 66 9.36 12.09 -12.24
C GLY A 66 8.83 11.82 -10.85
N ASN A 67 9.65 11.19 -10.06
CA ASN A 67 9.32 10.76 -8.70
C ASN A 67 9.16 11.93 -7.75
N ILE A 68 8.22 11.85 -6.82
CA ILE A 68 8.08 12.85 -5.77
C ILE A 68 9.17 12.68 -4.71
N TYR A 69 9.76 13.79 -4.25
CA TYR A 69 10.73 13.82 -3.17
C TYR A 69 10.33 14.84 -2.08
N PRO A 70 10.60 14.51 -0.79
CA PRO A 70 11.07 13.23 -0.29
C PRO A 70 9.98 12.14 -0.39
N ASN A 71 10.40 10.88 -0.49
CA ASN A 71 9.52 9.73 -0.53
C ASN A 71 10.01 8.62 0.43
N LEU A 72 9.45 7.42 0.33
CA LEU A 72 9.75 6.31 1.22
C LEU A 72 11.18 5.74 1.08
N SER A 73 11.90 6.06 -0.01
CA SER A 73 13.30 5.64 -0.17
C SER A 73 14.22 6.12 0.95
N ARG A 74 13.85 7.20 1.62
CA ARG A 74 14.59 7.69 2.81
C ARG A 74 14.65 6.69 3.98
N PHE A 75 13.77 5.68 3.96
CA PHE A 75 13.72 4.59 4.94
C PHE A 75 14.16 3.26 4.37
N PHE A 76 13.86 3.02 3.08
CA PHE A 76 14.15 1.76 2.40
C PHE A 76 15.55 1.71 1.79
N GLY A 77 16.13 2.86 1.51
CA GLY A 77 17.46 2.99 0.92
C GLY A 77 17.44 3.48 -0.52
N SER A 78 18.63 3.85 -1.03
CA SER A 78 18.82 4.40 -2.37
C SER A 78 18.71 3.34 -3.48
N GLY A 79 18.80 2.06 -3.14
CA GLY A 79 18.60 0.93 -4.07
C GLY A 79 17.14 0.54 -4.25
N SER A 80 16.22 1.07 -3.43
CA SER A 80 14.78 0.81 -3.54
C SER A 80 14.19 1.42 -4.81
N VAL A 81 13.23 0.74 -5.42
CA VAL A 81 12.44 1.26 -6.55
C VAL A 81 11.79 2.61 -6.26
N PHE A 82 11.55 2.94 -4.99
CA PHE A 82 11.09 4.27 -4.57
C PHE A 82 12.15 5.36 -4.72
N ALA A 83 13.45 5.02 -4.80
CA ALA A 83 14.51 5.98 -5.00
C ALA A 83 14.79 6.25 -6.49
N LEU A 84 14.48 5.28 -7.35
CA LEU A 84 14.83 5.29 -8.75
C LEU A 84 13.85 6.12 -9.60
N ASP A 85 14.34 6.63 -10.72
CA ASP A 85 13.55 7.36 -11.70
C ASP A 85 13.94 6.97 -13.14
N GLY A 86 13.20 7.42 -14.14
CA GLY A 86 13.49 7.20 -15.55
C GLY A 86 13.74 5.73 -15.90
N ASP A 87 14.82 5.47 -16.60
CA ASP A 87 15.21 4.13 -17.08
C ASP A 87 15.60 3.19 -15.95
N ASP A 88 16.31 3.65 -14.92
CA ASP A 88 16.69 2.83 -13.78
C ASP A 88 15.45 2.26 -13.07
N HIS A 89 14.42 3.10 -12.89
CA HIS A 89 13.15 2.66 -12.36
C HIS A 89 12.46 1.64 -13.27
N ARG A 90 12.49 1.84 -14.60
CA ARG A 90 11.87 0.95 -15.57
C ARG A 90 12.54 -0.42 -15.56
N GLN A 91 13.87 -0.46 -15.61
CA GLN A 91 14.66 -1.68 -15.56
C GLN A 91 14.43 -2.44 -14.25
N ARG A 92 14.49 -1.75 -13.10
CA ARG A 92 14.22 -2.34 -11.80
C ARG A 92 12.82 -2.95 -11.74
N ARG A 93 11.80 -2.25 -12.23
CA ARG A 93 10.44 -2.79 -12.26
C ARG A 93 10.29 -4.05 -13.10
N ARG A 94 11.04 -4.18 -14.21
CA ARG A 94 11.03 -5.42 -15.02
C ARG A 94 11.54 -6.62 -14.23
N LEU A 95 12.54 -6.43 -13.38
CA LEU A 95 13.08 -7.48 -12.53
C LEU A 95 12.12 -7.84 -11.37
N LEU A 96 11.40 -6.85 -10.82
CA LEU A 96 10.50 -7.04 -9.68
C LEU A 96 9.12 -7.57 -10.04
N ALA A 97 8.65 -7.37 -11.27
CA ALA A 97 7.27 -7.70 -11.64
C ALA A 97 6.96 -9.19 -11.74
N PRO A 98 7.83 -10.05 -12.32
CA PRO A 98 7.51 -11.45 -12.60
C PRO A 98 7.02 -12.27 -11.39
N PRO A 99 7.61 -12.15 -10.17
CA PRO A 99 7.14 -12.88 -9.00
C PRO A 99 5.68 -12.57 -8.61
N PHE A 100 5.21 -11.37 -8.92
CA PHE A 100 3.88 -10.88 -8.51
C PHE A 100 2.82 -10.93 -9.61
N HIS A 101 3.10 -11.65 -10.71
CA HIS A 101 2.19 -11.72 -11.86
C HIS A 101 2.10 -13.13 -12.45
N GLY A 102 1.02 -13.38 -13.21
CA GLY A 102 0.85 -14.61 -13.98
C GLY A 102 0.77 -15.86 -13.10
N LYS A 103 1.45 -16.92 -13.55
CA LYS A 103 1.43 -18.23 -12.88
C LYS A 103 2.04 -18.24 -11.49
N SER A 104 2.98 -17.34 -11.21
CA SER A 104 3.66 -17.25 -9.90
C SER A 104 2.69 -16.94 -8.76
N ILE A 105 1.60 -16.23 -9.04
CA ILE A 105 0.60 -15.88 -8.03
C ILE A 105 -0.08 -17.11 -7.43
N LYS A 106 -0.36 -18.13 -8.23
CA LYS A 106 -1.00 -19.36 -7.72
C LYS A 106 -0.14 -20.08 -6.67
N ASN A 107 1.18 -19.96 -6.75
CA ASN A 107 2.08 -20.58 -5.78
C ASN A 107 1.98 -19.94 -4.38
N TYR A 108 1.39 -18.74 -4.28
CA TYR A 108 1.23 -18.06 -3.00
C TYR A 108 -0.13 -18.33 -2.34
N GLU A 109 -1.13 -18.85 -3.07
CA GLU A 109 -2.47 -19.09 -2.52
C GLU A 109 -2.42 -20.03 -1.32
N ASP A 110 -1.71 -21.16 -1.45
CA ASP A 110 -1.55 -22.15 -0.38
C ASP A 110 -0.83 -21.55 0.84
N ILE A 111 0.23 -20.76 0.59
CA ILE A 111 0.97 -20.07 1.65
C ILE A 111 0.07 -19.11 2.42
N ILE A 112 -0.74 -18.32 1.70
CA ILE A 112 -1.66 -17.35 2.29
C ILE A 112 -2.76 -18.08 3.09
N GLU A 113 -3.31 -19.18 2.56
CA GLU A 113 -4.32 -19.98 3.24
C GLU A 113 -3.76 -20.60 4.52
N GLU A 114 -2.59 -21.22 4.48
CA GLU A 114 -1.91 -21.78 5.66
C GLU A 114 -1.66 -20.72 6.74
N GLU A 115 -1.11 -19.54 6.39
CA GLU A 115 -0.88 -18.49 7.36
C GLU A 115 -2.19 -17.92 7.92
N THR A 116 -3.24 -17.88 7.10
CA THR A 116 -4.57 -17.49 7.55
C THR A 116 -5.12 -18.50 8.56
N LEU A 117 -5.11 -19.80 8.24
CA LEU A 117 -5.58 -20.85 9.12
C LEU A 117 -4.82 -20.88 10.45
N ARG A 118 -3.50 -20.73 10.39
CA ARG A 118 -2.64 -20.65 11.59
C ARG A 118 -3.04 -19.49 12.50
N GLU A 119 -3.29 -18.32 11.94
CA GLU A 119 -3.64 -17.12 12.69
C GLU A 119 -5.05 -17.20 13.28
N ILE A 120 -6.05 -17.59 12.47
CA ILE A 120 -7.45 -17.60 12.91
C ILE A 120 -7.74 -18.72 13.93
N ALA A 121 -6.85 -19.71 14.06
CA ALA A 121 -6.96 -20.74 15.10
C ALA A 121 -7.01 -20.15 16.52
N SER A 122 -6.38 -18.98 16.71
CA SER A 122 -6.32 -18.26 17.98
C SER A 122 -7.39 -17.18 18.16
N TRP A 123 -8.30 -17.00 17.20
CA TRP A 123 -9.32 -15.96 17.29
C TRP A 123 -10.31 -16.21 18.42
N PRO A 124 -10.62 -15.18 19.23
CA PRO A 124 -11.57 -15.32 20.34
C PRO A 124 -12.99 -15.43 19.81
N GLU A 125 -13.76 -16.38 20.34
CA GLU A 125 -15.18 -16.57 20.01
C GLU A 125 -16.09 -15.76 20.92
N GLY A 126 -17.16 -15.18 20.36
CA GLY A 126 -18.18 -14.44 21.11
C GLY A 126 -17.69 -13.15 21.75
N GLN A 127 -16.46 -12.72 21.50
CA GLN A 127 -15.87 -11.50 22.06
C GLN A 127 -15.43 -10.57 20.96
N ALA A 128 -15.64 -9.26 21.14
CA ALA A 128 -15.23 -8.25 20.20
C ALA A 128 -13.71 -8.03 20.26
N PHE A 129 -13.01 -8.23 19.12
CA PHE A 129 -11.57 -8.03 19.02
C PHE A 129 -11.20 -7.22 17.74
N PRO A 130 -10.07 -6.50 17.73
CA PRO A 130 -9.58 -5.81 16.53
C PRO A 130 -8.95 -6.81 15.57
N THR A 131 -9.35 -6.80 14.29
CA THR A 131 -8.79 -7.68 13.27
C THR A 131 -7.43 -7.22 12.74
N LEU A 132 -7.12 -5.92 12.79
CA LEU A 132 -5.89 -5.33 12.24
C LEU A 132 -4.60 -6.01 12.75
N PRO A 133 -4.41 -6.31 14.05
CA PRO A 133 -3.22 -7.03 14.51
C PRO A 133 -3.10 -8.43 13.90
N SER A 134 -4.22 -9.11 13.73
CA SER A 134 -4.29 -10.44 13.14
C SER A 134 -3.97 -10.38 11.64
N THR A 135 -4.63 -9.52 10.89
CA THR A 135 -4.35 -9.34 9.46
C THR A 135 -2.91 -8.89 9.20
N MET A 136 -2.31 -8.11 10.10
CA MET A 136 -0.89 -7.76 10.02
C MET A 136 0.03 -8.97 10.17
N ARG A 137 -0.29 -9.94 11.03
CA ARG A 137 0.51 -11.17 11.15
C ARG A 137 0.35 -12.07 9.93
N ILE A 138 -0.88 -12.24 9.43
CA ILE A 138 -1.12 -13.01 8.19
C ILE A 138 -0.29 -12.44 7.04
N THR A 139 -0.46 -11.16 6.74
CA THR A 139 0.19 -10.54 5.58
C THR A 139 1.72 -10.44 5.72
N LEU A 140 2.23 -10.24 6.94
CA LEU A 140 3.67 -10.27 7.17
C LEU A 140 4.26 -11.67 6.95
N ASN A 141 3.59 -12.71 7.45
CA ASN A 141 4.05 -14.07 7.29
C ASN A 141 3.97 -14.51 5.82
N ALA A 142 2.87 -14.20 5.14
CA ALA A 142 2.71 -14.51 3.72
C ALA A 142 3.80 -13.84 2.87
N ILE A 143 4.07 -12.54 3.06
CA ILE A 143 5.11 -11.86 2.27
C ILE A 143 6.52 -12.34 2.64
N LEU A 144 6.82 -12.67 3.90
CA LEU A 144 8.11 -13.24 4.29
C LEU A 144 8.35 -14.58 3.59
N ARG A 145 7.34 -15.47 3.57
CA ARG A 145 7.43 -16.76 2.87
C ARG A 145 7.52 -16.59 1.36
N ALA A 146 6.75 -15.67 0.78
CA ALA A 146 6.83 -15.36 -0.66
C ALA A 146 8.20 -14.80 -1.08
N VAL A 147 8.79 -13.99 -0.21
CA VAL A 147 10.08 -13.31 -0.49
C VAL A 147 11.27 -14.24 -0.29
N PHE A 148 11.28 -15.06 0.76
CA PHE A 148 12.45 -15.87 1.14
C PHE A 148 12.23 -17.38 0.97
N GLY A 149 11.01 -17.84 0.71
CA GLY A 149 10.71 -19.25 0.46
C GLY A 149 10.99 -20.20 1.62
N ALA A 150 11.33 -19.69 2.80
CA ALA A 150 11.83 -20.48 3.93
C ALA A 150 11.17 -20.06 5.25
N GLU A 151 11.35 -20.89 6.28
CA GLU A 151 11.11 -20.56 7.68
C GLU A 151 12.44 -20.64 8.43
N GLY A 152 12.54 -20.02 9.60
CA GLY A 152 13.73 -20.10 10.43
C GLY A 152 13.98 -18.87 11.31
N ALA A 153 15.06 -18.93 12.09
CA ALA A 153 15.39 -17.92 13.09
C ALA A 153 15.60 -16.51 12.49
N GLU A 154 16.07 -16.41 11.27
CA GLU A 154 16.23 -15.14 10.53
C GLU A 154 14.87 -14.49 10.26
N LEU A 155 13.90 -15.27 9.80
CA LEU A 155 12.54 -14.75 9.57
C LEU A 155 11.83 -14.38 10.88
N ASP A 156 12.07 -15.11 11.97
CA ASP A 156 11.58 -14.74 13.30
C ASP A 156 12.15 -13.40 13.80
N GLN A 157 13.39 -13.11 13.44
CA GLN A 157 13.97 -11.79 13.72
C GLN A 157 13.31 -10.70 12.86
N LEU A 158 13.08 -10.95 11.56
CA LEU A 158 12.37 -10.03 10.68
C LEU A 158 10.93 -9.75 11.17
N ARG A 159 10.20 -10.78 11.61
CA ARG A 159 8.86 -10.64 12.23
C ARG A 159 8.86 -9.68 13.42
N ARG A 160 9.94 -9.62 14.18
CA ARG A 160 10.07 -8.72 15.35
C ARG A 160 10.43 -7.28 14.99
N ILE A 161 11.28 -7.08 13.97
CA ILE A 161 11.80 -5.73 13.65
C ILE A 161 10.97 -4.99 12.60
N ILE A 162 10.38 -5.68 11.61
CA ILE A 162 9.67 -5.05 10.50
C ILE A 162 8.43 -4.25 10.97
N PRO A 163 7.49 -4.79 11.77
CA PRO A 163 6.28 -4.05 12.14
C PRO A 163 6.54 -2.73 12.89
N PRO A 164 7.36 -2.69 13.96
CA PRO A 164 7.65 -1.43 14.64
C PRO A 164 8.45 -0.46 13.77
N TRP A 165 9.34 -0.96 12.90
CA TRP A 165 10.08 -0.14 11.95
C TRP A 165 9.17 0.54 10.94
N VAL A 166 8.29 -0.22 10.28
CA VAL A 166 7.34 0.30 9.29
C VAL A 166 6.39 1.31 9.94
N THR A 167 5.85 0.99 11.12
CA THR A 167 4.98 1.90 11.87
C THR A 167 5.66 3.23 12.21
N LEU A 168 6.88 3.18 12.71
CA LEU A 168 7.64 4.39 13.04
C LEU A 168 8.05 5.16 11.79
N GLY A 169 8.57 4.45 10.78
CA GLY A 169 8.95 5.04 9.49
C GLY A 169 7.79 5.74 8.80
N SER A 170 6.62 5.11 8.77
CA SER A 170 5.39 5.66 8.20
C SER A 170 4.99 6.99 8.87
N ARG A 171 5.07 7.08 10.21
CA ARG A 171 4.80 8.31 10.96
C ARG A 171 5.84 9.40 10.68
N LEU A 172 7.11 9.04 10.61
CA LEU A 172 8.21 9.98 10.36
C LEU A 172 8.33 10.38 8.87
N ALA A 173 7.65 9.66 7.95
CA ALA A 173 7.71 9.96 6.52
C ALA A 173 7.24 11.38 6.17
N GLN A 174 6.33 11.94 6.97
CA GLN A 174 5.78 13.28 6.77
C GLN A 174 6.56 14.39 7.51
N LEU A 175 7.59 14.03 8.27
CA LEU A 175 8.39 14.96 9.03
C LEU A 175 9.73 15.24 8.36
N PRO A 176 10.31 16.44 8.53
CA PRO A 176 11.68 16.70 8.10
C PRO A 176 12.67 15.75 8.78
N LYS A 177 13.65 15.25 8.02
CA LYS A 177 14.73 14.44 8.60
C LYS A 177 15.67 15.38 9.38
N PRO A 178 15.97 15.08 10.66
CA PRO A 178 16.93 15.89 11.41
C PRO A 178 18.34 15.66 10.91
N THR A 179 19.21 16.65 11.10
CA THR A 179 20.63 16.56 10.73
C THR A 179 21.41 15.55 11.59
N ARG A 180 20.95 15.30 12.82
CA ARG A 180 21.54 14.32 13.76
C ARG A 180 20.46 13.40 14.29
N THR A 181 20.78 12.11 14.42
CA THR A 181 19.83 11.07 14.85
C THR A 181 19.78 10.86 16.35
N TYR A 182 20.70 11.46 17.13
CA TYR A 182 20.75 11.40 18.62
C TYR A 182 20.74 9.97 19.22
N GLY A 183 21.33 8.99 18.51
CA GLY A 183 21.48 7.61 18.98
C GLY A 183 20.19 6.79 19.03
N ARG A 184 20.31 5.54 19.49
CA ARG A 184 19.24 4.52 19.46
C ARG A 184 17.98 4.86 20.26
N TYR A 185 18.04 5.81 21.16
CA TYR A 185 16.90 6.23 21.98
C TYR A 185 15.98 7.24 21.28
N SER A 186 16.45 7.88 20.22
CA SER A 186 15.63 8.77 19.40
C SER A 186 14.81 7.97 18.37
N PRO A 187 13.66 8.49 17.90
CA PRO A 187 12.89 7.85 16.86
C PRO A 187 13.69 7.56 15.59
N TRP A 188 14.49 8.53 15.13
CA TRP A 188 15.35 8.38 13.96
C TRP A 188 16.52 7.43 14.19
N GLY A 189 17.09 7.42 15.37
CA GLY A 189 18.15 6.49 15.73
C GLY A 189 17.67 5.05 15.84
N ARG A 190 16.42 4.82 16.26
CA ARG A 190 15.79 3.49 16.21
C ARG A 190 15.68 2.96 14.79
N LEU A 191 15.29 3.81 13.82
CA LEU A 191 15.24 3.42 12.41
C LEU A 191 16.62 2.99 11.89
N VAL A 192 17.68 3.71 12.28
CA VAL A 192 19.06 3.36 11.91
C VAL A 192 19.48 2.02 12.53
N GLU A 193 19.14 1.78 13.81
CA GLU A 193 19.48 0.52 14.47
C GLU A 193 18.71 -0.67 13.89
N TRP A 194 17.41 -0.54 13.59
CA TRP A 194 16.65 -1.59 12.91
C TRP A 194 17.19 -1.85 11.51
N ARG A 195 17.64 -0.81 10.79
CA ARG A 195 18.28 -0.95 9.50
C ARG A 195 19.56 -1.80 9.62
N ARG A 196 20.41 -1.52 10.60
CA ARG A 196 21.63 -2.28 10.84
C ARG A 196 21.35 -3.76 11.13
N GLN A 197 20.35 -4.03 11.99
CA GLN A 197 19.94 -5.40 12.30
C GLN A 197 19.40 -6.11 11.06
N TYR A 198 18.55 -5.44 10.30
CA TYR A 198 18.01 -5.95 9.04
C TYR A 198 19.12 -6.31 8.05
N ASP A 199 20.07 -5.43 7.85
CA ASP A 199 21.18 -5.67 6.88
C ASP A 199 21.96 -6.94 7.25
N LEU A 200 22.26 -7.17 8.54
CA LEU A 200 22.94 -8.38 9.01
C LEU A 200 22.10 -9.65 8.77
N ILE A 201 20.79 -9.59 8.98
CA ILE A 201 19.90 -10.73 8.74
C ILE A 201 19.84 -11.06 7.25
N VAL A 202 19.65 -10.04 6.42
CA VAL A 202 19.52 -10.23 4.96
C VAL A 202 20.86 -10.63 4.33
N ASP A 203 22.01 -10.17 4.86
CA ASP A 203 23.32 -10.66 4.42
C ASP A 203 23.40 -12.18 4.55
N LYS A 204 23.00 -12.68 5.72
CA LYS A 204 23.01 -14.13 5.98
C LYS A 204 22.01 -14.90 5.10
N LEU A 205 20.80 -14.34 4.89
CA LEU A 205 19.82 -14.96 3.99
C LEU A 205 20.32 -15.04 2.56
N VAL A 206 20.95 -13.98 2.06
CA VAL A 206 21.55 -13.94 0.70
C VAL A 206 22.71 -14.92 0.57
N GLU A 207 23.57 -15.04 1.60
CA GLU A 207 24.67 -16.01 1.60
C GLU A 207 24.15 -17.45 1.58
N ASN A 208 23.18 -17.76 2.42
CA ASN A 208 22.54 -19.08 2.46
C ASN A 208 21.88 -19.43 1.12
N GLU A 209 21.17 -18.47 0.52
CA GLU A 209 20.49 -18.67 -0.76
C GLU A 209 21.47 -18.93 -1.91
N ARG A 210 22.57 -18.19 -1.96
CA ARG A 210 23.62 -18.39 -2.97
C ARG A 210 24.34 -19.74 -2.81
N ALA A 211 24.39 -20.27 -1.60
CA ALA A 211 24.98 -21.57 -1.31
C ALA A 211 24.01 -22.75 -1.55
N ASP A 212 22.72 -22.50 -1.78
CA ASP A 212 21.72 -23.55 -2.04
C ASP A 212 21.95 -24.14 -3.46
N PRO A 213 22.28 -25.43 -3.60
CA PRO A 213 22.45 -26.05 -4.91
C PRO A 213 21.18 -26.08 -5.76
N ARG A 214 20.03 -25.85 -5.16
CA ARG A 214 18.72 -25.77 -5.84
C ARG A 214 18.28 -24.35 -6.15
N LEU A 215 19.16 -23.35 -6.08
CA LEU A 215 18.85 -21.94 -6.35
C LEU A 215 18.09 -21.76 -7.68
N ASP A 216 18.45 -22.52 -8.71
CA ASP A 216 17.84 -22.41 -10.04
C ASP A 216 16.40 -22.96 -10.09
N GLU A 217 16.02 -23.83 -9.17
CA GLU A 217 14.67 -24.41 -9.06
C GLU A 217 13.73 -23.56 -8.19
N ARG A 218 14.27 -22.66 -7.40
CA ARG A 218 13.49 -21.84 -6.47
C ARG A 218 12.74 -20.73 -7.18
N ALA A 219 11.52 -20.47 -6.69
CA ALA A 219 10.60 -19.48 -7.27
C ALA A 219 10.30 -18.29 -6.34
N ASP A 220 10.93 -18.24 -5.15
CA ASP A 220 10.79 -17.10 -4.25
C ASP A 220 11.49 -15.84 -4.80
N VAL A 221 11.08 -14.68 -4.26
CA VAL A 221 11.53 -13.39 -4.79
C VAL A 221 13.04 -13.21 -4.67
N LEU A 222 13.66 -13.65 -3.55
CA LEU A 222 15.10 -13.54 -3.34
C LEU A 222 15.88 -14.35 -4.38
N ALA A 223 15.50 -15.62 -4.60
CA ALA A 223 16.13 -16.48 -5.61
C ALA A 223 15.99 -15.86 -7.02
N LEU A 224 14.82 -15.35 -7.37
CA LEU A 224 14.62 -14.69 -8.65
C LEU A 224 15.46 -13.41 -8.81
N MET A 225 15.58 -12.59 -7.75
CA MET A 225 16.44 -11.40 -7.79
C MET A 225 17.94 -11.75 -7.92
N LEU A 226 18.39 -12.82 -7.27
CA LEU A 226 19.79 -13.26 -7.34
C LEU A 226 20.18 -13.77 -8.74
N ARG A 227 19.24 -14.35 -9.48
CA ARG A 227 19.44 -14.85 -10.86
C ARG A 227 19.20 -13.80 -11.94
N SER A 228 18.50 -12.71 -11.59
CA SER A 228 18.12 -11.67 -12.57
C SER A 228 19.29 -10.75 -12.89
N THR A 229 19.39 -10.37 -14.17
CA THR A 229 20.33 -9.37 -14.67
C THR A 229 19.61 -8.23 -15.36
N TYR A 230 20.21 -7.06 -15.37
CA TYR A 230 19.80 -5.93 -16.20
C TYR A 230 20.06 -6.19 -17.68
N GLU A 231 19.58 -5.29 -18.55
CA GLU A 231 19.75 -5.42 -20.01
C GLU A 231 21.24 -5.43 -20.45
N ASP A 232 22.12 -4.81 -19.68
CA ASP A 232 23.55 -4.79 -19.89
C ASP A 232 24.29 -6.05 -19.37
N GLY A 233 23.56 -7.03 -18.83
CA GLY A 233 24.08 -8.26 -18.25
C GLY A 233 24.58 -8.13 -16.81
N THR A 234 24.52 -6.94 -16.20
CA THR A 234 24.92 -6.74 -14.81
C THR A 234 23.88 -7.30 -13.82
N ALA A 235 24.32 -7.91 -12.72
CA ALA A 235 23.45 -8.36 -11.64
C ALA A 235 23.12 -7.22 -10.69
N MET A 236 22.00 -7.35 -9.97
CA MET A 236 21.67 -6.43 -8.89
C MET A 236 22.75 -6.45 -7.81
N SER A 237 23.16 -5.27 -7.35
CA SER A 237 24.10 -5.19 -6.22
C SER A 237 23.48 -5.78 -4.94
N ARG A 238 24.32 -6.27 -4.02
CA ARG A 238 23.87 -6.77 -2.72
C ARG A 238 23.04 -5.72 -1.97
N LYS A 239 23.46 -4.45 -2.04
CA LYS A 239 22.77 -3.32 -1.44
C LYS A 239 21.39 -3.13 -2.06
N ASP A 240 21.28 -3.16 -3.37
CA ASP A 240 20.00 -2.96 -4.07
C ASP A 240 19.03 -4.09 -3.77
N ILE A 241 19.50 -5.34 -3.71
CA ILE A 241 18.70 -6.48 -3.28
C ILE A 241 18.14 -6.23 -1.87
N GLY A 242 18.98 -5.87 -0.90
CA GLY A 242 18.55 -5.60 0.46
C GLY A 242 17.55 -4.44 0.58
N ASP A 243 17.75 -3.35 -0.16
CA ASP A 243 16.85 -2.20 -0.19
C ASP A 243 15.49 -2.57 -0.82
N GLU A 244 15.48 -3.41 -1.85
CA GLU A 244 14.23 -3.89 -2.47
C GLU A 244 13.48 -4.89 -1.61
N LEU A 245 14.18 -5.85 -0.99
CA LEU A 245 13.55 -6.80 -0.07
C LEU A 245 12.85 -6.05 1.08
N LEU A 246 13.52 -5.03 1.65
CA LEU A 246 12.90 -4.16 2.66
C LEU A 246 11.67 -3.42 2.12
N THR A 247 11.77 -2.94 0.87
CA THR A 247 10.66 -2.26 0.20
C THR A 247 9.45 -3.19 0.06
N LEU A 248 9.65 -4.41 -0.41
CA LEU A 248 8.59 -5.40 -0.60
C LEU A 248 7.94 -5.79 0.73
N LEU A 249 8.76 -6.07 1.76
CA LEU A 249 8.27 -6.41 3.09
C LEU A 249 7.46 -5.27 3.72
N ALA A 250 7.95 -4.04 3.64
CA ALA A 250 7.29 -2.90 4.25
C ALA A 250 6.00 -2.50 3.50
N ALA A 251 6.02 -2.53 2.16
CA ALA A 251 4.86 -2.16 1.36
C ALA A 251 3.79 -3.26 1.33
N GLY A 252 4.20 -4.54 1.37
CA GLY A 252 3.31 -5.68 1.17
C GLY A 252 2.42 -6.01 2.36
N HIS A 253 2.89 -5.81 3.61
CA HIS A 253 2.09 -6.26 4.75
C HIS A 253 1.11 -5.21 5.29
N GLU A 254 1.54 -3.97 5.57
CA GLU A 254 0.68 -2.98 6.24
C GLU A 254 -0.52 -2.56 5.39
N THR A 255 -0.34 -2.45 4.07
CA THR A 255 -1.39 -1.96 3.17
C THR A 255 -2.51 -2.98 3.00
N THR A 256 -2.16 -4.25 2.73
CA THR A 256 -3.14 -5.33 2.58
C THR A 256 -3.82 -5.64 3.92
N ALA A 257 -3.07 -5.68 5.03
CA ALA A 257 -3.63 -5.84 6.37
C ALA A 257 -4.68 -4.78 6.72
N ALA A 258 -4.38 -3.51 6.41
CA ALA A 258 -5.31 -2.41 6.64
C ALA A 258 -6.57 -2.54 5.77
N THR A 259 -6.44 -2.97 4.52
CA THR A 259 -7.59 -3.20 3.62
C THR A 259 -8.44 -4.36 4.12
N LEU A 260 -7.84 -5.46 4.57
CA LEU A 260 -8.56 -6.58 5.19
C LEU A 260 -9.30 -6.18 6.46
N ALA A 261 -8.66 -5.40 7.33
CA ALA A 261 -9.31 -4.88 8.54
C ALA A 261 -10.53 -4.00 8.20
N TRP A 262 -10.43 -3.19 7.15
CA TRP A 262 -11.56 -2.44 6.62
C TRP A 262 -12.63 -3.35 6.00
N ALA A 263 -12.24 -4.44 5.32
CA ALA A 263 -13.19 -5.41 4.77
C ALA A 263 -14.04 -6.04 5.88
N PHE A 264 -13.42 -6.58 6.92
CA PHE A 264 -14.14 -7.16 8.07
C PHE A 264 -15.02 -6.13 8.78
N GLU A 265 -14.54 -4.91 8.94
CA GLU A 265 -15.30 -3.80 9.50
C GLU A 265 -16.54 -3.47 8.65
N ARG A 266 -16.41 -3.43 7.32
CA ARG A 266 -17.55 -3.21 6.41
C ARG A 266 -18.53 -4.38 6.42
N LEU A 267 -18.03 -5.61 6.31
CA LEU A 267 -18.86 -6.81 6.27
C LEU A 267 -19.72 -6.98 7.54
N SER A 268 -19.17 -6.69 8.72
CA SER A 268 -19.96 -6.74 9.95
C SER A 268 -21.12 -5.74 9.99
N ARG A 269 -21.16 -4.74 9.10
CA ARG A 269 -22.20 -3.69 9.00
C ARG A 269 -23.10 -3.80 7.77
N HIS A 270 -22.85 -4.80 6.92
CA HIS A 270 -23.60 -5.03 5.69
C HIS A 270 -24.04 -6.49 5.61
N PRO A 271 -25.09 -6.88 6.37
CA PRO A 271 -25.51 -8.28 6.53
C PRO A 271 -25.85 -8.96 5.21
N ASP A 272 -26.48 -8.25 4.26
CA ASP A 272 -26.84 -8.82 2.97
C ASP A 272 -25.62 -9.19 2.13
N VAL A 273 -24.61 -8.30 2.10
CA VAL A 273 -23.34 -8.56 1.42
C VAL A 273 -22.59 -9.72 2.10
N LEU A 274 -22.55 -9.71 3.44
CA LEU A 274 -21.92 -10.78 4.21
C LEU A 274 -22.57 -12.14 3.93
N ALA A 275 -23.91 -12.24 3.95
CA ALA A 275 -24.63 -13.48 3.69
C ALA A 275 -24.35 -14.02 2.29
N ALA A 276 -24.35 -13.15 1.27
CA ALA A 276 -24.05 -13.52 -0.10
C ALA A 276 -22.59 -14.00 -0.27
N LEU A 277 -21.62 -13.34 0.37
CA LEU A 277 -20.21 -13.76 0.35
C LEU A 277 -19.96 -15.08 1.07
N VAL A 278 -20.71 -15.35 2.13
CA VAL A 278 -20.68 -16.62 2.83
C VAL A 278 -21.17 -17.76 1.91
N ALA A 279 -22.24 -17.55 1.17
CA ALA A 279 -22.74 -18.51 0.19
C ALA A 279 -21.73 -18.73 -0.96
N GLU A 280 -21.13 -17.67 -1.48
CA GLU A 280 -20.10 -17.75 -2.53
C GLU A 280 -18.83 -18.47 -2.03
N ALA A 281 -18.43 -18.27 -0.76
CA ALA A 281 -17.21 -18.90 -0.22
C ALA A 281 -17.28 -20.45 -0.22
N GLU A 282 -18.46 -21.03 -0.23
CA GLU A 282 -18.66 -22.49 -0.33
C GLU A 282 -18.58 -23.01 -1.78
N THR A 283 -18.41 -22.14 -2.76
CA THR A 283 -18.30 -22.44 -4.18
C THR A 283 -16.89 -22.15 -4.71
N ASP A 284 -16.66 -22.46 -5.99
CA ASP A 284 -15.45 -22.08 -6.72
C ASP A 284 -15.55 -20.67 -7.33
N ASP A 285 -16.70 -20.00 -7.23
CA ASP A 285 -16.90 -18.64 -7.70
C ASP A 285 -16.26 -17.62 -6.76
N ASN A 286 -15.88 -16.46 -7.30
CA ASN A 286 -15.29 -15.38 -6.54
C ASN A 286 -15.68 -13.98 -7.05
N GLU A 287 -16.70 -13.86 -7.92
CA GLU A 287 -17.06 -12.60 -8.55
C GLU A 287 -17.48 -11.56 -7.51
N LEU A 288 -18.36 -11.93 -6.56
CA LEU A 288 -18.82 -11.02 -5.51
C LEU A 288 -17.68 -10.68 -4.54
N ARG A 289 -16.82 -11.63 -4.23
CA ARG A 289 -15.66 -11.42 -3.33
C ARG A 289 -14.67 -10.46 -3.96
N GLN A 290 -14.35 -10.62 -5.26
CA GLN A 290 -13.54 -9.67 -6.01
C GLN A 290 -14.19 -8.27 -6.06
N ALA A 291 -15.48 -8.19 -6.37
CA ALA A 291 -16.24 -6.93 -6.36
C ALA A 291 -16.22 -6.26 -4.98
N THR A 292 -16.34 -7.05 -3.91
CA THR A 292 -16.26 -6.55 -2.53
C THR A 292 -14.88 -5.98 -2.21
N ILE A 293 -13.81 -6.65 -2.63
CA ILE A 293 -12.43 -6.16 -2.47
C ILE A 293 -12.26 -4.81 -3.18
N LEU A 294 -12.72 -4.70 -4.43
CA LEU A 294 -12.66 -3.45 -5.20
C LEU A 294 -13.44 -2.32 -4.50
N GLU A 295 -14.62 -2.62 -3.94
CA GLU A 295 -15.42 -1.63 -3.22
C GLU A 295 -14.79 -1.23 -1.87
N VAL A 296 -14.19 -2.15 -1.14
CA VAL A 296 -13.42 -1.82 0.08
C VAL A 296 -12.27 -0.88 -0.28
N GLN A 297 -11.50 -1.18 -1.31
CA GLN A 297 -10.39 -0.35 -1.78
C GLN A 297 -10.85 1.04 -2.22
N ARG A 298 -12.04 1.17 -2.78
CA ARG A 298 -12.66 2.45 -3.12
C ARG A 298 -13.15 3.19 -1.88
N ASN A 299 -14.07 2.58 -1.13
CA ASN A 299 -14.80 3.21 -0.01
C ASN A 299 -13.91 3.43 1.21
N ARG A 300 -12.88 2.57 1.39
CA ARG A 300 -11.92 2.59 2.50
C ARG A 300 -10.47 2.62 2.01
N THR A 301 -10.18 3.54 1.12
CA THR A 301 -8.84 3.73 0.52
C THR A 301 -7.75 3.85 1.57
N VAL A 302 -6.81 2.92 1.59
CA VAL A 302 -5.73 2.88 2.59
C VAL A 302 -4.63 3.89 2.26
N ILE A 303 -4.23 3.99 0.99
CA ILE A 303 -3.27 5.01 0.50
C ILE A 303 -4.07 6.06 -0.25
N ASP A 304 -4.12 7.27 0.28
CA ASP A 304 -5.01 8.33 -0.21
C ASP A 304 -4.39 9.28 -1.23
N LEU A 305 -3.10 9.18 -1.49
CA LEU A 305 -2.35 10.09 -2.37
C LEU A 305 -1.35 9.34 -3.27
N ALA A 306 -1.17 9.85 -4.50
CA ALA A 306 -0.06 9.48 -5.39
C ALA A 306 0.66 10.75 -5.87
N GLY A 307 1.99 10.78 -5.75
CA GLY A 307 2.80 11.98 -6.00
C GLY A 307 3.66 11.91 -7.26
N ARG A 308 3.89 13.07 -7.86
CA ARG A 308 4.87 13.31 -8.94
C ARG A 308 5.61 14.61 -8.68
N HIS A 309 6.75 14.78 -9.35
CA HIS A 309 7.53 16.02 -9.34
C HIS A 309 7.74 16.51 -10.76
N VAL A 310 7.62 17.82 -10.98
CA VAL A 310 7.78 18.43 -12.30
C VAL A 310 9.28 18.59 -12.60
N TYR A 311 9.78 17.83 -13.58
CA TYR A 311 11.15 17.88 -14.08
C TYR A 311 11.28 18.74 -15.33
N ALA A 312 10.25 18.78 -16.16
CA ALA A 312 10.22 19.68 -17.31
C ALA A 312 10.39 21.14 -16.87
N PRO A 313 11.04 22.01 -17.68
CA PRO A 313 11.09 23.45 -17.40
C PRO A 313 9.72 24.05 -17.14
N VAL A 314 8.74 23.60 -17.93
CA VAL A 314 7.32 23.96 -17.83
C VAL A 314 6.49 22.72 -18.14
N TYR A 315 5.48 22.47 -17.30
CA TYR A 315 4.51 21.40 -17.49
C TYR A 315 3.08 21.98 -17.56
N ARG A 316 2.32 21.57 -18.57
CA ARG A 316 0.90 21.95 -18.70
C ARG A 316 0.02 20.88 -18.08
N LEU A 317 -0.84 21.26 -17.14
CA LEU A 317 -1.83 20.38 -16.50
C LEU A 317 -3.23 21.00 -16.69
N GLY A 318 -3.99 20.49 -17.65
CA GLY A 318 -5.19 21.17 -18.13
C GLY A 318 -4.85 22.58 -18.61
N ASP A 319 -5.58 23.57 -18.12
CA ASP A 319 -5.35 25.00 -18.43
C ASP A 319 -4.23 25.65 -17.63
N TRP A 320 -3.59 24.89 -16.74
CA TRP A 320 -2.60 25.41 -15.81
C TRP A 320 -1.18 25.15 -16.27
N VAL A 321 -0.30 26.10 -15.99
CA VAL A 321 1.13 26.02 -16.28
C VAL A 321 1.91 25.92 -14.99
N LEU A 322 2.68 24.82 -14.84
CA LEU A 322 3.46 24.49 -13.66
C LEU A 322 4.96 24.57 -13.98
N PRO A 323 5.73 25.41 -13.28
CA PRO A 323 7.18 25.45 -13.44
C PRO A 323 7.86 24.19 -12.86
N ARG A 324 9.08 23.92 -13.30
CA ARG A 324 9.98 22.94 -12.67
C ARG A 324 10.06 23.11 -11.16
N GLY A 325 10.14 21.99 -10.44
CA GLY A 325 10.27 22.00 -8.99
C GLY A 325 8.94 21.96 -8.22
N TYR A 326 7.80 22.00 -8.93
CA TYR A 326 6.50 21.80 -8.31
C TYR A 326 6.24 20.32 -8.07
N SER A 327 5.57 20.01 -6.97
CA SER A 327 4.99 18.68 -6.74
C SER A 327 3.54 18.63 -7.23
N ILE A 328 3.13 17.49 -7.73
CA ILE A 328 1.73 17.18 -8.06
C ILE A 328 1.30 16.01 -7.20
N ILE A 329 0.18 16.14 -6.52
CA ILE A 329 -0.44 15.07 -5.73
C ILE A 329 -1.82 14.77 -6.30
N VAL A 330 -2.01 13.57 -6.82
CA VAL A 330 -3.33 13.03 -7.18
C VAL A 330 -3.98 12.50 -5.92
N SER A 331 -5.15 13.04 -5.57
CA SER A 331 -5.91 12.62 -4.39
C SER A 331 -6.75 11.39 -4.72
N ILE A 332 -6.27 10.20 -4.41
CA ILE A 332 -6.97 8.92 -4.61
C ILE A 332 -8.31 8.94 -3.88
N ALA A 333 -8.33 9.45 -2.65
CA ALA A 333 -9.55 9.54 -1.86
C ALA A 333 -10.65 10.41 -2.51
N GLN A 334 -10.28 11.51 -3.17
CA GLN A 334 -11.26 12.35 -3.88
C GLN A 334 -11.70 11.73 -5.21
N MET A 335 -10.81 11.02 -5.92
CA MET A 335 -11.19 10.22 -7.10
C MET A 335 -12.26 9.19 -6.74
N HIS A 336 -12.06 8.47 -5.64
CA HIS A 336 -12.99 7.44 -5.16
C HIS A 336 -14.30 8.01 -4.59
N ALA A 337 -14.32 9.28 -4.22
CA ALA A 337 -15.53 10.00 -3.76
C ALA A 337 -16.20 10.83 -4.87
N ASN A 338 -15.75 10.70 -6.13
CA ASN A 338 -16.33 11.42 -7.25
C ASN A 338 -17.70 10.81 -7.62
N ALA A 339 -18.78 11.60 -7.52
CA ALA A 339 -20.14 11.13 -7.75
C ALA A 339 -20.45 10.82 -9.22
N ASP A 340 -19.75 11.46 -10.17
CA ASP A 340 -19.90 11.20 -11.60
C ASP A 340 -19.35 9.81 -11.98
N ALA A 341 -18.29 9.40 -11.27
CA ALA A 341 -17.66 8.09 -11.47
C ALA A 341 -18.31 7.00 -10.62
N PHE A 342 -18.76 7.33 -9.42
CA PHE A 342 -19.34 6.42 -8.44
C PHE A 342 -20.61 7.07 -7.84
N PRO A 343 -21.78 6.82 -8.43
CA PRO A 343 -23.06 7.30 -7.86
C PRO A 343 -23.18 6.86 -6.39
N ASP A 344 -23.69 7.74 -5.52
CA ASP A 344 -23.75 7.54 -4.08
C ASP A 344 -22.40 7.07 -3.48
N PRO A 345 -21.32 7.87 -3.60
CA PRO A 345 -19.96 7.41 -3.30
C PRO A 345 -19.75 7.02 -1.84
N ASP A 346 -20.57 7.51 -0.92
CA ASP A 346 -20.50 7.16 0.51
C ASP A 346 -21.12 5.78 0.79
N ARG A 347 -22.02 5.28 -0.08
CA ARG A 347 -22.62 3.95 0.04
C ARG A 347 -21.58 2.88 -0.27
N PHE A 348 -21.47 1.89 0.62
CA PHE A 348 -20.72 0.67 0.39
C PHE A 348 -21.59 -0.29 -0.44
N ASP A 349 -21.20 -0.51 -1.68
CA ASP A 349 -22.00 -1.27 -2.65
C ASP A 349 -21.11 -2.05 -3.62
N PRO A 350 -20.76 -3.31 -3.32
CA PRO A 350 -20.00 -4.18 -4.22
C PRO A 350 -20.64 -4.40 -5.58
N GLN A 351 -21.97 -4.29 -5.70
CA GLN A 351 -22.67 -4.54 -6.97
C GLN A 351 -22.22 -3.62 -8.09
N ARG A 352 -21.66 -2.43 -7.76
CA ARG A 352 -21.10 -1.52 -8.77
C ARG A 352 -19.92 -2.09 -9.56
N PHE A 353 -19.32 -3.18 -9.08
CA PHE A 353 -18.18 -3.84 -9.72
C PHE A 353 -18.50 -5.22 -10.30
N ILE A 354 -19.76 -5.69 -10.18
CA ILE A 354 -20.21 -6.93 -10.81
C ILE A 354 -20.40 -6.69 -12.33
N GLY A 355 -19.82 -7.56 -13.16
CA GLY A 355 -19.92 -7.47 -14.61
C GLY A 355 -19.30 -6.20 -15.24
N SER A 356 -18.66 -5.35 -14.46
CA SER A 356 -18.06 -4.10 -14.93
C SER A 356 -16.60 -3.94 -14.48
N LYS A 357 -15.76 -3.36 -15.34
CA LYS A 357 -14.40 -2.97 -14.96
C LYS A 357 -14.41 -1.52 -14.47
N PRO A 358 -13.81 -1.24 -13.31
CA PRO A 358 -13.69 0.13 -12.83
C PRO A 358 -12.89 1.00 -13.80
N SER A 359 -13.25 2.28 -13.91
CA SER A 359 -12.51 3.26 -14.70
C SER A 359 -11.04 3.34 -14.24
N SER A 360 -10.10 3.18 -15.16
CA SER A 360 -8.66 3.12 -14.88
C SER A 360 -8.07 4.39 -14.25
N PHE A 361 -8.82 5.51 -14.24
CA PHE A 361 -8.37 6.79 -13.69
C PHE A 361 -9.30 7.36 -12.63
N ALA A 362 -10.47 6.76 -12.42
CA ALA A 362 -11.36 7.09 -11.29
C ALA A 362 -11.16 6.11 -10.13
N TRP A 363 -10.96 4.80 -10.42
CA TRP A 363 -10.63 3.77 -9.42
C TRP A 363 -9.12 3.50 -9.47
N ILE A 364 -8.38 4.09 -8.54
CA ILE A 364 -6.91 4.09 -8.54
C ILE A 364 -6.29 3.75 -7.17
N PRO A 365 -6.76 2.73 -6.44
CA PRO A 365 -6.22 2.40 -5.09
C PRO A 365 -4.74 2.03 -5.14
N PHE A 366 -4.26 1.56 -6.29
CA PHE A 366 -2.87 1.19 -6.55
C PHE A 366 -2.06 2.30 -7.27
N GLY A 367 -2.58 3.54 -7.30
CA GLY A 367 -2.00 4.61 -8.10
C GLY A 367 -2.11 4.37 -9.60
N GLY A 368 -1.24 5.01 -10.41
CA GLY A 368 -1.32 4.90 -11.87
C GLY A 368 -0.01 5.19 -12.60
N GLY A 369 -0.01 4.89 -13.91
CA GLY A 369 1.12 5.10 -14.80
C GLY A 369 2.32 4.21 -14.48
N ALA A 370 3.51 4.67 -14.85
CA ALA A 370 4.76 3.92 -14.69
C ALA A 370 5.05 3.49 -13.24
N ARG A 371 4.46 4.17 -12.25
CA ARG A 371 4.64 3.89 -10.81
C ARG A 371 3.43 3.22 -10.15
N ARG A 372 2.53 2.62 -10.93
CA ARG A 372 1.44 1.82 -10.38
C ARG A 372 2.00 0.68 -9.53
N CYS A 373 1.34 0.33 -8.43
CA CYS A 373 1.78 -0.72 -7.51
C CYS A 373 2.15 -2.02 -8.25
N VAL A 374 3.35 -2.54 -7.98
CA VAL A 374 3.84 -3.79 -8.57
C VAL A 374 3.13 -5.01 -7.97
N GLY A 375 2.81 -4.95 -6.67
CA GLY A 375 2.14 -6.03 -5.94
C GLY A 375 0.62 -5.99 -5.99
N ALA A 376 -0.01 -5.27 -6.94
CA ALA A 376 -1.47 -5.12 -6.97
C ALA A 376 -2.22 -6.46 -7.14
N VAL A 377 -1.68 -7.36 -7.96
CA VAL A 377 -2.27 -8.69 -8.18
C VAL A 377 -2.09 -9.55 -6.92
N PHE A 378 -0.88 -9.59 -6.36
CA PHE A 378 -0.61 -10.31 -5.11
C PHE A 378 -1.52 -9.84 -3.97
N ALA A 379 -1.67 -8.52 -3.76
CA ALA A 379 -2.54 -7.96 -2.73
C ALA A 379 -4.01 -8.38 -2.91
N ASN A 380 -4.53 -8.37 -4.14
CA ASN A 380 -5.90 -8.80 -4.41
C ASN A 380 -6.08 -10.31 -4.17
N THR A 381 -5.12 -11.15 -4.60
CA THR A 381 -5.12 -12.58 -4.33
C THR A 381 -5.07 -12.85 -2.81
N GLU A 382 -4.19 -12.13 -2.09
CA GLU A 382 -4.09 -12.27 -0.64
C GLU A 382 -5.41 -11.92 0.06
N MET A 383 -6.05 -10.83 -0.32
CA MET A 383 -7.35 -10.45 0.22
C MET A 383 -8.45 -11.48 -0.11
N ASP A 384 -8.45 -12.01 -1.32
CA ASP A 384 -9.39 -13.02 -1.77
C ASP A 384 -9.29 -14.30 -0.94
N VAL A 385 -8.07 -14.85 -0.82
CA VAL A 385 -7.82 -16.08 -0.06
C VAL A 385 -8.14 -15.89 1.42
N VAL A 386 -7.71 -14.78 2.04
CA VAL A 386 -7.99 -14.52 3.46
C VAL A 386 -9.50 -14.39 3.71
N LEU A 387 -10.24 -13.66 2.88
CA LEU A 387 -11.69 -13.50 3.04
C LEU A 387 -12.39 -14.86 2.86
N ARG A 388 -12.06 -15.63 1.81
CA ARG A 388 -12.62 -16.97 1.58
C ARG A 388 -12.38 -17.87 2.79
N THR A 389 -11.13 -17.94 3.27
CA THR A 389 -10.75 -18.82 4.38
C THR A 389 -11.48 -18.44 5.66
N VAL A 390 -11.52 -17.14 6.01
CA VAL A 390 -12.23 -16.69 7.22
C VAL A 390 -13.73 -16.98 7.13
N LEU A 391 -14.38 -16.71 5.99
CA LEU A 391 -15.82 -16.90 5.80
C LEU A 391 -16.23 -18.37 5.80
N ARG A 392 -15.33 -19.29 5.42
CA ARG A 392 -15.54 -20.74 5.53
C ARG A 392 -15.49 -21.24 6.97
N HIS A 393 -14.69 -20.61 7.84
CA HIS A 393 -14.45 -21.10 9.21
C HIS A 393 -15.22 -20.36 10.28
N PHE A 394 -15.68 -19.13 9.99
CA PHE A 394 -16.35 -18.29 10.97
C PHE A 394 -17.64 -17.63 10.46
N MET A 395 -18.60 -17.54 11.35
CA MET A 395 -19.72 -16.60 11.25
C MET A 395 -19.29 -15.28 11.85
N ILE A 396 -19.36 -14.20 11.08
CA ILE A 396 -19.13 -12.83 11.56
C ILE A 396 -20.47 -12.29 12.07
N GLN A 397 -20.51 -11.88 13.33
CA GLN A 397 -21.70 -11.27 13.91
C GLN A 397 -21.89 -9.85 13.32
N THR A 398 -23.09 -9.57 12.84
CA THR A 398 -23.42 -8.26 12.30
C THR A 398 -23.77 -7.26 13.40
N THR A 399 -23.62 -5.96 13.10
CA THR A 399 -23.88 -4.86 14.02
C THR A 399 -24.48 -3.65 13.30
N ALA A 400 -25.39 -2.96 13.96
CA ALA A 400 -25.92 -1.66 13.52
C ALA A 400 -25.08 -0.46 14.01
N ALA A 401 -23.95 -0.72 14.69
CA ALA A 401 -23.08 0.36 15.16
C ALA A 401 -22.54 1.19 13.99
N PRO A 402 -22.30 2.50 14.18
CA PRO A 402 -21.69 3.35 13.17
C PRO A 402 -20.34 2.80 12.70
N GLY A 403 -20.00 3.08 11.44
CA GLY A 403 -18.70 2.70 10.89
C GLY A 403 -17.55 3.34 11.67
N GLU A 404 -16.43 2.61 11.75
CA GLU A 404 -15.23 3.13 12.41
C GLU A 404 -14.69 4.37 11.68
N ASN A 405 -14.15 5.30 12.46
CA ASN A 405 -13.44 6.44 11.93
C ASN A 405 -12.09 6.05 11.33
N TRP A 406 -11.56 6.90 10.47
CA TRP A 406 -10.23 6.77 9.92
C TRP A 406 -9.15 7.10 10.95
N HIS A 407 -8.13 6.26 11.05
CA HIS A 407 -6.93 6.50 11.84
C HIS A 407 -5.71 6.58 10.91
N SER A 408 -4.97 7.69 10.98
CA SER A 408 -3.72 7.83 10.22
C SER A 408 -2.56 7.14 10.92
N ARG A 409 -1.91 6.22 10.23
CA ARG A 409 -0.63 5.62 10.69
C ARG A 409 0.58 6.31 10.03
N GLY A 410 0.35 7.46 9.41
CA GLY A 410 1.35 8.22 8.64
C GLY A 410 1.06 8.11 7.15
N VAL A 411 1.56 7.09 6.47
CA VAL A 411 1.30 6.85 5.05
C VAL A 411 -0.06 6.19 4.85
N ALA A 412 -0.36 5.14 5.60
CA ALA A 412 -1.58 4.37 5.49
C ALA A 412 -2.70 4.84 6.43
N PHE A 413 -3.94 4.56 6.06
CA PHE A 413 -5.13 4.77 6.88
C PHE A 413 -5.78 3.45 7.26
N THR A 414 -6.09 3.28 8.55
CA THR A 414 -6.70 2.08 9.12
C THR A 414 -8.02 2.42 9.82
N PRO A 415 -8.86 1.41 10.13
CA PRO A 415 -9.96 1.59 11.08
C PRO A 415 -9.39 2.05 12.43
N LYS A 416 -10.06 3.01 13.08
CA LYS A 416 -9.60 3.62 14.34
C LYS A 416 -9.49 2.60 15.47
N ASP A 417 -10.47 1.70 15.54
CA ASP A 417 -10.57 0.68 16.58
C ASP A 417 -10.04 -0.69 16.07
N GLY A 418 -9.36 -0.68 14.91
CA GLY A 418 -8.68 -1.83 14.33
C GLY A 418 -9.60 -2.79 13.58
N GLY A 419 -10.78 -2.37 13.14
CA GLY A 419 -11.74 -3.23 12.45
C GLY A 419 -12.32 -4.27 13.39
N ARG A 420 -12.98 -3.83 14.47
CA ARG A 420 -13.53 -4.72 15.51
C ARG A 420 -14.70 -5.53 14.98
N ILE A 421 -14.64 -6.83 15.22
CA ILE A 421 -15.72 -7.79 14.93
C ILE A 421 -15.91 -8.76 16.09
N VAL A 422 -17.01 -9.49 16.06
CA VAL A 422 -17.27 -10.70 16.87
C VAL A 422 -17.42 -11.87 15.92
N VAL A 423 -16.80 -12.98 16.23
CA VAL A 423 -16.88 -14.21 15.41
C VAL A 423 -17.31 -15.42 16.23
N HIS A 424 -17.92 -16.39 15.56
CA HIS A 424 -18.25 -17.71 16.09
C HIS A 424 -17.78 -18.75 15.08
N ARG A 425 -17.20 -19.87 15.54
CA ARG A 425 -16.81 -20.97 14.63
C ARG A 425 -18.04 -21.59 13.96
N ARG A 426 -17.85 -22.05 12.74
CA ARG A 426 -18.84 -22.81 11.99
C ARG A 426 -18.73 -24.29 12.28
#